data_87c91e057c43f5eed7015f6860de2614
#
_entry.id   87c91e057c43f5eed7015f6860de2614
#
_cell.length_a   1.000
_cell.length_b   1.000
_cell.length_c   1.000
_cell.angle_alpha   90.00
_cell.angle_beta   90.00
_cell.angle_gamma   90.00
#
_symmetry.space_group_name_H-M   'P 1'
#
loop_
_entity.id
_entity.type
_entity.pdbx_description
1 polymer ?
#
loop_
_entity_poly.entity_id
_entity_poly.type
_entity_poly.pdbx_seq_one_letter_code
_entity_poly.pdbx_strand_id
1 'polypeptide(L)'
;MSLKIYIKRVLKYIVKGVPNNHITVVTKQVSPNNLLKNKRIIVTGGGRGLGYYMAQTCIAEGAEVLITGRNEDRLKESSEKLGSNCKYLVFDVQNVSKMPDFFKEASRIFDNKKIDCLVSNAGISLHEGNFRNVTEDSWDRQLNTNLKGNYFMVSSFIKYLEQQKDTSGNIVVISSERAKRADDIPYGLTKIATNSFVQAIASKVITEGIRINVVAPGATTSDMTAFNRNENMYVDWQNNHRVFLPEEVSKVVLFLLSDVSSCISGEIITCDQGNYIVHW
;
A
#
# COMPACT_ATOMS: atom_id res chain seq x y z
N MET A 1 6.55 -26.03 29.47
CA MET A 1 7.98 -25.65 29.30
C MET A 1 8.70 -26.01 30.61
N SER A 2 9.81 -26.79 30.58
CA SER A 2 10.46 -27.29 31.81
C SER A 2 11.13 -26.14 32.56
N LEU A 3 11.02 -26.16 33.89
CA LEU A 3 11.64 -25.16 34.81
C LEU A 3 13.14 -24.95 34.52
N LYS A 4 13.84 -26.03 34.11
CA LYS A 4 15.25 -25.98 33.69
C LYS A 4 15.51 -25.05 32.50
N ILE A 5 14.59 -25.01 31.51
CA ILE A 5 14.72 -24.14 30.35
C ILE A 5 14.52 -22.68 30.77
N TYR A 6 13.57 -22.41 31.66
CA TYR A 6 13.31 -21.09 32.20
C TYR A 6 14.51 -20.56 32.98
N ILE A 7 15.06 -21.34 33.91
CA ILE A 7 16.25 -20.99 34.68
C ILE A 7 17.46 -20.71 33.75
N LYS A 8 17.67 -21.55 32.72
CA LYS A 8 18.77 -21.37 31.77
C LYS A 8 18.64 -20.07 30.96
N ARG A 9 17.40 -19.65 30.62
CA ARG A 9 17.13 -18.37 29.96
C ARG A 9 17.40 -17.20 30.89
N VAL A 10 16.90 -17.24 32.12
CA VAL A 10 17.12 -16.18 33.12
C VAL A 10 18.62 -15.99 33.43
N LEU A 11 19.35 -17.08 33.63
CA LEU A 11 20.81 -17.05 33.83
C LEU A 11 21.55 -16.47 32.61
N LYS A 12 21.09 -16.77 31.39
CA LYS A 12 21.65 -16.19 30.17
C LYS A 12 21.48 -14.66 30.15
N TYR A 13 20.31 -14.14 30.56
CA TYR A 13 20.07 -12.69 30.63
C TYR A 13 20.88 -12.02 31.76
N ILE A 14 21.05 -12.69 32.91
CA ILE A 14 21.87 -12.16 34.01
C ILE A 14 23.35 -12.09 33.64
N VAL A 15 23.86 -13.10 32.93
CA VAL A 15 25.30 -13.19 32.58
C VAL A 15 25.66 -12.41 31.32
N LYS A 16 24.77 -12.37 30.32
CA LYS A 16 25.01 -11.73 29.00
C LYS A 16 24.34 -10.38 28.82
N GLY A 17 23.53 -9.93 29.78
CA GLY A 17 22.66 -8.78 29.64
C GLY A 17 21.46 -9.06 28.73
N VAL A 18 20.50 -8.14 28.72
CA VAL A 18 19.39 -8.16 27.75
C VAL A 18 19.99 -7.93 26.36
N PRO A 19 19.72 -8.81 25.38
CA PRO A 19 20.24 -8.62 24.02
C PRO A 19 19.75 -7.26 23.49
N ASN A 20 20.68 -6.34 23.25
CA ASN A 20 20.36 -5.09 22.59
C ASN A 20 20.37 -5.33 21.09
N ASN A 21 19.31 -5.98 20.58
CA ASN A 21 19.15 -6.26 19.18
C ASN A 21 18.86 -4.96 18.44
N HIS A 22 19.82 -4.48 17.67
CA HIS A 22 19.69 -3.29 16.85
C HIS A 22 19.85 -3.68 15.37
N ILE A 23 18.88 -3.31 14.54
CA ILE A 23 18.91 -3.52 13.10
C ILE A 23 18.80 -2.17 12.41
N THR A 24 19.77 -1.88 11.55
CA THR A 24 19.72 -0.78 10.59
C THR A 24 19.46 -1.36 9.20
N VAL A 25 18.43 -0.87 8.53
CA VAL A 25 18.10 -1.32 7.17
C VAL A 25 18.52 -0.26 6.18
N VAL A 26 19.33 -0.68 5.19
CA VAL A 26 19.76 0.16 4.07
C VAL A 26 19.22 -0.42 2.78
N THR A 27 18.45 0.38 2.02
CA THR A 27 17.97 -0.01 0.69
C THR A 27 19.05 0.22 -0.36
N LYS A 28 19.29 -0.80 -1.20
CA LYS A 28 20.10 -0.61 -2.40
C LYS A 28 19.29 0.17 -3.42
N GLN A 29 19.83 1.27 -3.89
CA GLN A 29 19.25 2.00 -5.01
C GLN A 29 19.48 1.19 -6.30
N VAL A 30 18.40 0.85 -7.00
CA VAL A 30 18.48 0.25 -8.34
C VAL A 30 18.56 1.41 -9.32
N SER A 31 19.47 1.32 -10.31
CA SER A 31 19.57 2.36 -11.35
C SER A 31 18.24 2.49 -12.09
N PRO A 32 17.79 3.72 -12.37
CA PRO A 32 16.55 3.94 -13.09
C PRO A 32 16.58 3.27 -14.47
N ASN A 33 15.57 2.46 -14.76
CA ASN A 33 15.42 1.76 -16.03
C ASN A 33 14.32 2.35 -16.91
N ASN A 34 13.71 3.46 -16.49
CA ASN A 34 12.55 4.07 -17.14
C ASN A 34 11.35 3.09 -17.34
N LEU A 35 11.13 2.21 -16.36
CA LEU A 35 10.09 1.17 -16.41
C LEU A 35 8.67 1.74 -16.52
N LEU A 36 8.47 2.97 -16.08
CA LEU A 36 7.18 3.68 -16.11
C LEU A 36 7.23 4.95 -16.97
N LYS A 37 8.18 5.03 -17.90
CA LYS A 37 8.33 6.20 -18.78
C LYS A 37 7.02 6.53 -19.51
N ASN A 38 6.62 7.79 -19.42
CA ASN A 38 5.38 8.32 -20.01
C ASN A 38 4.07 7.75 -19.42
N LYS A 39 4.09 6.96 -18.35
CA LYS A 39 2.88 6.52 -17.66
C LYS A 39 2.38 7.63 -16.73
N ARG A 40 1.07 7.82 -16.68
CA ARG A 40 0.37 8.74 -15.77
C ARG A 40 -0.32 7.91 -14.70
N ILE A 41 0.05 8.15 -13.45
CA ILE A 41 -0.28 7.29 -12.32
C ILE A 41 -0.98 8.11 -11.24
N ILE A 42 -2.11 7.62 -10.75
CA ILE A 42 -2.76 8.16 -9.55
C ILE A 42 -2.32 7.32 -8.35
N VAL A 43 -1.91 7.99 -7.26
CA VAL A 43 -1.62 7.35 -5.96
C VAL A 43 -2.54 7.94 -4.89
N THR A 44 -3.51 7.16 -4.42
CA THR A 44 -4.40 7.60 -3.34
C THR A 44 -3.69 7.49 -1.99
N GLY A 45 -3.88 8.50 -1.12
CA GLY A 45 -3.12 8.58 0.14
C GLY A 45 -1.64 8.85 -0.08
N GLY A 46 -1.27 9.57 -1.18
CA GLY A 46 0.11 9.81 -1.59
C GLY A 46 0.85 10.91 -0.84
N GLY A 47 0.18 11.64 0.06
CA GLY A 47 0.79 12.77 0.78
C GLY A 47 1.70 12.37 1.95
N ARG A 48 1.86 11.09 2.28
CA ARG A 48 2.76 10.61 3.35
C ARG A 48 2.95 9.09 3.29
N GLY A 49 3.85 8.60 4.16
CA GLY A 49 4.07 7.18 4.41
C GLY A 49 4.27 6.39 3.13
N LEU A 50 3.70 5.21 3.06
CA LEU A 50 3.89 4.27 1.96
C LEU A 50 3.50 4.87 0.60
N GLY A 51 2.38 5.62 0.53
CA GLY A 51 1.93 6.27 -0.70
C GLY A 51 2.91 7.30 -1.25
N TYR A 52 3.57 8.07 -0.39
CA TYR A 52 4.61 9.03 -0.79
C TYR A 52 5.81 8.32 -1.44
N TYR A 53 6.29 7.23 -0.83
CA TYR A 53 7.43 6.48 -1.37
C TYR A 53 7.07 5.71 -2.64
N MET A 54 5.83 5.26 -2.80
CA MET A 54 5.33 4.71 -4.07
C MET A 54 5.35 5.78 -5.17
N ALA A 55 4.86 6.99 -4.88
CA ALA A 55 4.91 8.10 -5.82
C ALA A 55 6.36 8.45 -6.20
N GLN A 56 7.26 8.55 -5.21
CA GLN A 56 8.68 8.81 -5.42
C GLN A 56 9.32 7.77 -6.33
N THR A 57 9.07 6.48 -6.07
CA THR A 57 9.61 5.37 -6.86
C THR A 57 9.09 5.40 -8.29
N CYS A 58 7.80 5.69 -8.50
CA CYS A 58 7.21 5.81 -9.84
C CYS A 58 7.82 6.99 -10.63
N ILE A 59 8.02 8.13 -9.98
CA ILE A 59 8.64 9.31 -10.60
C ILE A 59 10.09 9.03 -11.00
N ALA A 60 10.86 8.35 -10.14
CA ALA A 60 12.24 7.95 -10.43
C ALA A 60 12.35 7.03 -11.66
N GLU A 61 11.28 6.32 -12.00
CA GLU A 61 11.18 5.44 -13.17
C GLU A 61 10.45 6.09 -14.37
N GLY A 62 10.33 7.41 -14.35
CA GLY A 62 9.88 8.21 -15.50
C GLY A 62 8.38 8.44 -15.61
N ALA A 63 7.60 8.18 -14.55
CA ALA A 63 6.16 8.46 -14.52
C ALA A 63 5.86 9.92 -14.21
N GLU A 64 4.71 10.39 -14.70
CA GLU A 64 4.00 11.54 -14.14
C GLU A 64 3.01 11.03 -13.07
N VAL A 65 3.03 11.59 -11.87
CA VAL A 65 2.24 11.10 -10.74
C VAL A 65 1.30 12.17 -10.21
N LEU A 66 0.04 11.79 -9.98
CA LEU A 66 -0.94 12.58 -9.25
C LEU A 66 -1.16 11.94 -7.87
N ILE A 67 -0.73 12.63 -6.82
CA ILE A 67 -1.02 12.20 -5.46
C ILE A 67 -2.35 12.79 -4.99
N THR A 68 -3.13 12.01 -4.22
CA THR A 68 -4.39 12.50 -3.67
C THR A 68 -4.57 12.12 -2.20
N GLY A 69 -5.38 12.88 -1.50
CA GLY A 69 -5.68 12.74 -0.08
C GLY A 69 -6.56 13.89 0.43
N ARG A 70 -6.80 13.96 1.74
CA ARG A 70 -7.73 14.92 2.34
C ARG A 70 -7.08 16.23 2.81
N ASN A 71 -5.79 16.20 3.12
CA ASN A 71 -5.07 17.35 3.68
C ASN A 71 -4.29 18.04 2.56
N GLU A 72 -4.74 19.23 2.16
CA GLU A 72 -4.17 19.98 1.06
C GLU A 72 -2.73 20.42 1.32
N ASP A 73 -2.45 20.97 2.51
CA ASP A 73 -1.11 21.46 2.86
C ASP A 73 -0.07 20.35 2.75
N ARG A 74 -0.41 19.15 3.26
CA ARG A 74 0.46 17.98 3.18
C ARG A 74 0.65 17.50 1.74
N LEU A 75 -0.39 17.49 0.93
CA LEU A 75 -0.29 17.11 -0.48
C LEU A 75 0.60 18.09 -1.25
N LYS A 76 0.42 19.38 -1.01
CA LYS A 76 1.23 20.44 -1.60
C LYS A 76 2.71 20.29 -1.24
N GLU A 77 3.02 20.20 0.05
CA GLU A 77 4.38 19.98 0.54
C GLU A 77 5.02 18.72 -0.08
N SER A 78 4.27 17.61 -0.12
CA SER A 78 4.76 16.35 -0.68
C SER A 78 4.97 16.44 -2.19
N SER A 79 4.09 17.11 -2.92
CA SER A 79 4.21 17.34 -4.35
C SER A 79 5.45 18.19 -4.68
N GLU A 80 5.69 19.26 -3.92
CA GLU A 80 6.88 20.10 -4.05
C GLU A 80 8.17 19.31 -3.82
N LYS A 81 8.22 18.46 -2.79
CA LYS A 81 9.38 17.58 -2.49
C LYS A 81 9.62 16.53 -3.58
N LEU A 82 8.56 16.03 -4.19
CA LEU A 82 8.63 15.01 -5.26
C LEU A 82 9.01 15.62 -6.62
N GLY A 83 8.90 16.93 -6.77
CA GLY A 83 9.35 17.67 -7.96
C GLY A 83 8.30 17.80 -9.06
N SER A 84 8.73 18.29 -10.23
CA SER A 84 7.85 18.72 -11.33
C SER A 84 6.96 17.62 -11.91
N ASN A 85 7.37 16.36 -11.81
CA ASN A 85 6.58 15.22 -12.29
C ASN A 85 5.51 14.76 -11.29
N CYS A 86 5.37 15.46 -10.16
CA CYS A 86 4.31 15.23 -9.18
C CYS A 86 3.34 16.38 -9.17
N LYS A 87 2.06 16.05 -9.25
CA LYS A 87 0.93 16.97 -9.06
C LYS A 87 0.06 16.44 -7.92
N TYR A 88 -0.84 17.27 -7.40
CA TYR A 88 -1.77 16.82 -6.36
C TYR A 88 -3.21 17.24 -6.67
N LEU A 89 -4.15 16.48 -6.11
CA LEU A 89 -5.58 16.80 -6.12
C LEU A 89 -6.19 16.37 -4.77
N VAL A 90 -6.87 17.32 -4.12
CA VAL A 90 -7.57 17.03 -2.86
C VAL A 90 -8.78 16.17 -3.13
N PHE A 91 -8.83 14.99 -2.53
CA PHE A 91 -9.97 14.09 -2.65
C PHE A 91 -10.07 13.14 -1.46
N ASP A 92 -11.28 12.99 -0.91
CA ASP A 92 -11.57 11.95 0.08
C ASP A 92 -12.20 10.73 -0.63
N VAL A 93 -11.55 9.58 -0.53
CA VAL A 93 -12.03 8.33 -1.14
C VAL A 93 -13.41 7.88 -0.60
N GLN A 94 -13.86 8.42 0.54
CA GLN A 94 -15.20 8.18 1.06
C GLN A 94 -16.29 8.87 0.23
N ASN A 95 -15.95 9.89 -0.57
CA ASN A 95 -16.87 10.63 -1.42
C ASN A 95 -17.17 9.88 -2.72
N VAL A 96 -17.76 8.69 -2.62
CA VAL A 96 -17.99 7.77 -3.74
C VAL A 96 -18.73 8.43 -4.91
N SER A 97 -19.77 9.23 -4.63
CA SER A 97 -20.56 9.91 -5.67
C SER A 97 -19.76 10.92 -6.50
N LYS A 98 -18.61 11.39 -5.99
CA LYS A 98 -17.72 12.35 -6.67
C LYS A 98 -16.58 11.69 -7.46
N MET A 99 -16.45 10.38 -7.44
CA MET A 99 -15.36 9.69 -8.14
C MET A 99 -15.37 9.90 -9.67
N PRO A 100 -16.50 9.91 -10.37
CA PRO A 100 -16.50 10.22 -11.80
C PRO A 100 -15.95 11.62 -12.11
N ASP A 101 -16.29 12.62 -11.30
CA ASP A 101 -15.78 13.98 -11.47
C ASP A 101 -14.30 14.07 -11.10
N PHE A 102 -13.88 13.33 -10.09
CA PHE A 102 -12.45 13.18 -9.73
C PHE A 102 -11.61 12.69 -10.92
N PHE A 103 -12.03 11.65 -11.64
CA PHE A 103 -11.28 11.15 -12.79
C PHE A 103 -11.27 12.14 -13.98
N LYS A 104 -12.34 12.89 -14.17
CA LYS A 104 -12.37 13.98 -15.17
C LYS A 104 -11.35 15.08 -14.81
N GLU A 105 -11.31 15.50 -13.56
CA GLU A 105 -10.35 16.51 -13.10
C GLU A 105 -8.91 15.99 -13.15
N ALA A 106 -8.68 14.76 -12.70
CA ALA A 106 -7.38 14.11 -12.80
C ALA A 106 -6.87 14.03 -14.25
N SER A 107 -7.75 13.74 -15.20
CA SER A 107 -7.41 13.76 -16.64
C SER A 107 -7.00 15.15 -17.11
N ARG A 108 -7.71 16.22 -16.69
CA ARG A 108 -7.32 17.60 -17.03
C ARG A 108 -5.95 17.96 -16.48
N ILE A 109 -5.62 17.54 -15.25
CA ILE A 109 -4.29 17.73 -14.64
C ILE A 109 -3.19 17.07 -15.48
N PHE A 110 -3.48 15.98 -16.17
CA PHE A 110 -2.59 15.31 -17.12
C PHE A 110 -2.79 15.77 -18.58
N ASP A 111 -3.20 17.01 -18.81
CA ASP A 111 -3.39 17.62 -20.14
C ASP A 111 -4.40 16.84 -21.01
N ASN A 112 -5.43 16.29 -20.42
CA ASN A 112 -6.44 15.41 -21.03
C ASN A 112 -5.86 14.12 -21.66
N LYS A 113 -4.67 13.73 -21.24
CA LYS A 113 -4.10 12.44 -21.60
C LYS A 113 -4.70 11.32 -20.72
N LYS A 114 -4.72 10.11 -21.24
CA LYS A 114 -5.19 8.93 -20.52
C LYS A 114 -4.40 8.71 -19.23
N ILE A 115 -5.08 8.35 -18.16
CA ILE A 115 -4.48 7.85 -16.92
C ILE A 115 -4.22 6.37 -17.10
N ASP A 116 -2.96 5.94 -16.96
CA ASP A 116 -2.53 4.58 -17.28
C ASP A 116 -2.63 3.63 -16.07
N CYS A 117 -2.38 4.16 -14.87
CA CYS A 117 -2.28 3.34 -13.66
C CYS A 117 -2.95 3.98 -12.44
N LEU A 118 -3.42 3.10 -11.54
CA LEU A 118 -3.95 3.47 -10.23
C LEU A 118 -3.23 2.68 -9.12
N VAL A 119 -2.69 3.38 -8.14
CA VAL A 119 -2.30 2.81 -6.84
C VAL A 119 -3.36 3.17 -5.81
N SER A 120 -4.24 2.20 -5.50
CA SER A 120 -5.29 2.36 -4.49
C SER A 120 -4.70 2.04 -3.11
N ASN A 121 -4.15 3.07 -2.46
CA ASN A 121 -3.39 2.93 -1.21
C ASN A 121 -4.08 3.59 0.00
N ALA A 122 -5.02 4.51 -0.20
CA ALA A 122 -5.67 5.20 0.91
C ALA A 122 -6.22 4.23 1.95
N GLY A 123 -5.85 4.43 3.22
CA GLY A 123 -6.29 3.57 4.30
C GLY A 123 -5.91 4.13 5.68
N ILE A 124 -6.62 3.66 6.69
CA ILE A 124 -6.40 4.00 8.11
C ILE A 124 -6.43 2.72 8.95
N SER A 125 -5.73 2.75 10.09
CA SER A 125 -5.86 1.79 11.19
C SER A 125 -6.07 2.58 12.47
N LEU A 126 -7.02 2.17 13.28
CA LEU A 126 -7.35 2.83 14.55
C LEU A 126 -6.84 2.06 15.78
N HIS A 127 -6.13 0.94 15.54
CA HIS A 127 -5.37 0.19 16.56
C HIS A 127 -6.22 -0.26 17.77
N GLU A 128 -7.42 -0.78 17.54
CA GLU A 128 -8.36 -1.18 18.60
C GLU A 128 -7.84 -2.32 19.50
N GLY A 129 -6.82 -3.05 19.04
CA GLY A 129 -6.21 -4.16 19.76
C GLY A 129 -7.01 -5.46 19.67
N ASN A 130 -8.31 -5.44 19.90
CA ASN A 130 -9.24 -6.57 19.74
C ASN A 130 -10.68 -6.09 19.56
N PHE A 131 -11.61 -7.02 19.23
CA PHE A 131 -13.00 -6.72 18.92
C PHE A 131 -13.78 -6.01 20.02
N ARG A 132 -13.40 -6.17 21.31
CA ARG A 132 -14.12 -5.54 22.44
C ARG A 132 -13.94 -4.01 22.49
N ASN A 133 -12.89 -3.49 21.85
CA ASN A 133 -12.59 -2.06 21.81
C ASN A 133 -13.14 -1.40 20.51
N VAL A 134 -13.73 -2.18 19.61
CA VAL A 134 -14.32 -1.65 18.39
C VAL A 134 -15.59 -0.90 18.70
N THR A 135 -15.66 0.36 18.26
CA THR A 135 -16.86 1.19 18.33
C THR A 135 -17.50 1.29 16.94
N GLU A 136 -18.77 1.67 16.87
CA GLU A 136 -19.47 1.91 15.60
C GLU A 136 -18.71 2.98 14.76
N ASP A 137 -18.27 4.08 15.38
CA ASP A 137 -17.45 5.11 14.69
C ASP A 137 -16.16 4.53 14.12
N SER A 138 -15.41 3.76 14.92
CA SER A 138 -14.15 3.17 14.46
C SER A 138 -14.36 2.15 13.35
N TRP A 139 -15.44 1.40 13.41
CA TRP A 139 -15.89 0.47 12.37
C TRP A 139 -16.19 1.22 11.08
N ASP A 140 -17.12 2.18 11.12
CA ASP A 140 -17.58 2.92 9.95
C ASP A 140 -16.43 3.67 9.25
N ARG A 141 -15.59 4.34 10.00
CA ARG A 141 -14.44 5.07 9.45
C ARG A 141 -13.50 4.14 8.70
N GLN A 142 -13.19 2.96 9.24
CA GLN A 142 -12.30 2.02 8.58
C GLN A 142 -12.96 1.34 7.39
N LEU A 143 -14.21 0.89 7.51
CA LEU A 143 -14.90 0.30 6.37
C LEU A 143 -15.13 1.31 5.24
N ASN A 144 -15.54 2.53 5.57
CA ASN A 144 -15.79 3.56 4.57
C ASN A 144 -14.49 3.97 3.84
N THR A 145 -13.34 4.04 4.54
CA THR A 145 -12.07 4.39 3.91
C THR A 145 -11.43 3.18 3.21
N ASN A 146 -11.19 2.10 3.98
CA ASN A 146 -10.34 1.01 3.54
C ASN A 146 -11.01 0.05 2.55
N LEU A 147 -12.32 -0.16 2.69
CA LEU A 147 -13.05 -1.10 1.84
C LEU A 147 -13.93 -0.38 0.83
N LYS A 148 -14.95 0.37 1.27
CA LYS A 148 -15.89 1.04 0.38
C LYS A 148 -15.18 2.04 -0.54
N GLY A 149 -14.34 2.92 0.01
CA GLY A 149 -13.59 3.90 -0.76
C GLY A 149 -12.69 3.27 -1.82
N ASN A 150 -11.90 2.25 -1.44
CA ASN A 150 -11.01 1.57 -2.39
C ASN A 150 -11.78 0.75 -3.44
N TYR A 151 -12.85 0.07 -3.05
CA TYR A 151 -13.69 -0.66 -3.99
C TYR A 151 -14.24 0.25 -5.10
N PHE A 152 -14.85 1.36 -4.72
CA PHE A 152 -15.40 2.30 -5.69
C PHE A 152 -14.34 3.09 -6.46
N MET A 153 -13.17 3.35 -5.87
CA MET A 153 -12.04 3.94 -6.58
C MET A 153 -11.56 3.02 -7.71
N VAL A 154 -11.39 1.73 -7.43
CA VAL A 154 -11.03 0.71 -8.45
C VAL A 154 -12.13 0.60 -9.51
N SER A 155 -13.40 0.43 -9.10
CA SER A 155 -14.53 0.31 -10.03
C SER A 155 -14.68 1.55 -10.93
N SER A 156 -14.51 2.76 -10.36
CA SER A 156 -14.61 4.00 -11.13
C SER A 156 -13.42 4.19 -12.09
N PHE A 157 -12.23 3.73 -11.70
CA PHE A 157 -11.08 3.76 -12.60
C PHE A 157 -11.25 2.79 -13.77
N ILE A 158 -11.77 1.59 -13.53
CA ILE A 158 -12.10 0.64 -14.62
C ILE A 158 -13.10 1.28 -15.57
N LYS A 159 -14.22 1.85 -15.06
CA LYS A 159 -15.19 2.57 -15.89
C LYS A 159 -14.60 3.76 -16.65
N TYR A 160 -13.62 4.44 -16.07
CA TYR A 160 -12.86 5.49 -16.76
C TYR A 160 -12.05 4.91 -17.93
N LEU A 161 -11.36 3.77 -17.73
CA LEU A 161 -10.58 3.10 -18.77
C LEU A 161 -11.48 2.57 -19.91
N GLU A 162 -12.62 1.98 -19.60
CA GLU A 162 -13.61 1.51 -20.57
C GLU A 162 -14.09 2.62 -21.53
N GLN A 163 -14.02 3.88 -21.12
CA GLN A 163 -14.37 5.05 -21.93
C GLN A 163 -13.21 5.56 -22.81
N GLN A 164 -12.01 5.00 -22.64
CA GLN A 164 -10.84 5.42 -23.41
C GLN A 164 -10.77 4.66 -24.73
N LYS A 165 -10.12 5.25 -25.75
CA LYS A 165 -9.84 4.56 -27.02
C LYS A 165 -8.96 3.32 -26.83
N ASP A 166 -8.02 3.39 -25.92
CA ASP A 166 -7.21 2.28 -25.43
C ASP A 166 -7.62 1.99 -23.99
N THR A 167 -8.33 0.89 -23.76
CA THR A 167 -8.88 0.49 -22.46
C THR A 167 -7.84 -0.07 -21.51
N SER A 168 -6.64 -0.42 -22.02
CA SER A 168 -5.59 -1.04 -21.21
C SER A 168 -5.23 -0.20 -19.97
N GLY A 169 -4.93 -0.87 -18.85
CA GLY A 169 -4.56 -0.18 -17.62
C GLY A 169 -3.97 -1.11 -16.57
N ASN A 170 -3.42 -0.52 -15.52
CA ASN A 170 -2.82 -1.30 -14.46
C ASN A 170 -3.19 -0.75 -13.08
N ILE A 171 -3.65 -1.64 -12.21
CA ILE A 171 -4.13 -1.30 -10.88
C ILE A 171 -3.35 -2.09 -9.84
N VAL A 172 -2.82 -1.39 -8.84
CA VAL A 172 -2.25 -2.03 -7.65
C VAL A 172 -3.02 -1.55 -6.43
N VAL A 173 -3.58 -2.49 -5.68
CA VAL A 173 -4.32 -2.21 -4.44
C VAL A 173 -3.47 -2.59 -3.23
N ILE A 174 -3.38 -1.71 -2.25
CA ILE A 174 -2.59 -1.96 -1.05
C ILE A 174 -3.46 -2.58 0.04
N SER A 175 -3.16 -3.85 0.32
CA SER A 175 -3.75 -4.64 1.40
C SER A 175 -2.84 -4.63 2.65
N SER A 176 -2.69 -5.77 3.29
CA SER A 176 -1.80 -6.01 4.43
C SER A 176 -1.53 -7.50 4.59
N GLU A 177 -0.39 -7.89 5.15
CA GLU A 177 -0.12 -9.26 5.61
C GLU A 177 -1.22 -9.79 6.55
N ARG A 178 -1.90 -8.90 7.30
CA ARG A 178 -3.04 -9.28 8.16
C ARG A 178 -4.17 -9.97 7.41
N ALA A 179 -4.31 -9.73 6.12
CA ALA A 179 -5.30 -10.40 5.28
C ALA A 179 -5.02 -11.90 5.03
N LYS A 180 -3.89 -12.43 5.50
CA LYS A 180 -3.55 -13.86 5.40
C LYS A 180 -4.03 -14.70 6.60
N ARG A 181 -4.61 -14.06 7.62
CA ARG A 181 -5.12 -14.74 8.82
C ARG A 181 -6.53 -14.25 9.16
N ALA A 182 -7.21 -15.01 10.04
CA ALA A 182 -8.43 -14.51 10.67
C ALA A 182 -8.11 -13.26 11.49
N ASP A 183 -9.00 -12.28 11.43
CA ASP A 183 -8.85 -11.02 12.14
C ASP A 183 -10.17 -10.63 12.79
N ASP A 184 -10.12 -10.02 13.96
CA ASP A 184 -11.29 -9.69 14.77
C ASP A 184 -11.56 -8.17 14.85
N ILE A 185 -10.76 -7.36 14.13
CA ILE A 185 -10.95 -5.90 14.07
C ILE A 185 -11.18 -5.40 12.64
N PRO A 186 -11.85 -4.25 12.46
CA PRO A 186 -12.24 -3.72 11.15
C PRO A 186 -11.08 -3.62 10.16
N TYR A 187 -9.89 -3.21 10.63
CA TYR A 187 -8.72 -3.09 9.76
C TYR A 187 -8.43 -4.38 8.99
N GLY A 188 -8.22 -5.48 9.67
CA GLY A 188 -7.92 -6.76 9.04
C GLY A 188 -9.06 -7.29 8.19
N LEU A 189 -10.31 -7.16 8.68
CA LEU A 189 -11.51 -7.55 7.92
C LEU A 189 -11.60 -6.81 6.59
N THR A 190 -11.29 -5.48 6.56
CA THR A 190 -11.27 -4.72 5.31
C THR A 190 -10.18 -5.20 4.35
N LYS A 191 -9.02 -5.64 4.86
CA LYS A 191 -7.91 -6.14 4.04
C LYS A 191 -8.18 -7.54 3.46
N ILE A 192 -8.84 -8.43 4.22
CA ILE A 192 -9.34 -9.72 3.73
C ILE A 192 -10.34 -9.51 2.59
N ALA A 193 -11.33 -8.64 2.80
CA ALA A 193 -12.32 -8.30 1.78
C ALA A 193 -11.68 -7.68 0.52
N THR A 194 -10.64 -6.84 0.70
CA THR A 194 -9.87 -6.24 -0.40
C THR A 194 -9.23 -7.33 -1.27
N ASN A 195 -8.57 -8.31 -0.68
CA ASN A 195 -7.96 -9.40 -1.43
C ASN A 195 -9.00 -10.16 -2.27
N SER A 196 -10.16 -10.45 -1.67
CA SER A 196 -11.25 -11.17 -2.34
C SER A 196 -11.82 -10.40 -3.53
N PHE A 197 -12.15 -9.12 -3.37
CA PHE A 197 -12.75 -8.38 -4.49
C PHE A 197 -11.75 -8.15 -5.63
N VAL A 198 -10.46 -7.93 -5.34
CA VAL A 198 -9.44 -7.74 -6.38
C VAL A 198 -9.30 -9.00 -7.24
N GLN A 199 -9.20 -10.17 -6.62
CA GLN A 199 -9.12 -11.45 -7.35
C GLN A 199 -10.37 -11.69 -8.22
N ALA A 200 -11.55 -11.39 -7.68
CA ALA A 200 -12.81 -11.53 -8.42
C ALA A 200 -12.91 -10.57 -9.61
N ILE A 201 -12.43 -9.34 -9.49
CA ILE A 201 -12.43 -8.35 -10.58
C ILE A 201 -11.38 -8.72 -11.64
N ALA A 202 -10.18 -9.14 -11.24
CA ALA A 202 -9.07 -9.43 -12.16
C ALA A 202 -9.48 -10.36 -13.31
N SER A 203 -10.20 -11.44 -13.00
CA SER A 203 -10.68 -12.41 -13.99
C SER A 203 -11.70 -11.84 -14.98
N LYS A 204 -12.37 -10.75 -14.64
CA LYS A 204 -13.41 -10.11 -15.46
C LYS A 204 -12.85 -9.07 -16.41
N VAL A 205 -11.79 -8.35 -16.01
CA VAL A 205 -11.27 -7.20 -16.76
C VAL A 205 -10.03 -7.51 -17.58
N ILE A 206 -9.46 -8.71 -17.47
CA ILE A 206 -8.21 -9.06 -18.15
C ILE A 206 -8.37 -9.04 -19.69
N THR A 207 -9.54 -9.39 -20.21
CA THR A 207 -9.84 -9.36 -21.66
C THR A 207 -9.91 -7.95 -22.23
N GLU A 208 -10.03 -6.95 -21.38
CA GLU A 208 -10.02 -5.52 -21.74
C GLU A 208 -8.60 -4.92 -21.68
N GLY A 209 -7.58 -5.75 -21.39
CA GLY A 209 -6.21 -5.31 -21.22
C GLY A 209 -5.92 -4.67 -19.87
N ILE A 210 -6.83 -4.82 -18.88
CA ILE A 210 -6.67 -4.25 -17.53
C ILE A 210 -6.12 -5.32 -16.60
N ARG A 211 -4.98 -5.03 -15.96
CA ARG A 211 -4.42 -5.88 -14.91
C ARG A 211 -4.68 -5.26 -13.53
N ILE A 212 -5.00 -6.09 -12.57
CA ILE A 212 -5.18 -5.66 -11.18
C ILE A 212 -4.54 -6.66 -10.24
N ASN A 213 -3.68 -6.17 -9.33
CA ASN A 213 -2.98 -7.00 -8.35
C ASN A 213 -3.01 -6.34 -6.96
N VAL A 214 -2.67 -7.12 -5.96
CA VAL A 214 -2.56 -6.67 -4.56
C VAL A 214 -1.10 -6.73 -4.11
N VAL A 215 -0.66 -5.69 -3.43
CA VAL A 215 0.52 -5.74 -2.57
C VAL A 215 0.04 -5.76 -1.12
N ALA A 216 0.51 -6.72 -0.34
CA ALA A 216 0.14 -6.92 1.06
C ALA A 216 1.38 -6.75 1.96
N PRO A 217 1.69 -5.50 2.39
CA PRO A 217 2.84 -5.22 3.22
C PRO A 217 2.75 -5.85 4.61
N GLY A 218 3.91 -6.25 5.13
CA GLY A 218 4.13 -6.41 6.56
C GLY A 218 4.28 -5.07 7.26
N ALA A 219 4.64 -5.11 8.54
CA ALA A 219 4.88 -3.88 9.30
C ALA A 219 5.98 -3.05 8.63
N THR A 220 5.62 -1.84 8.27
CA THR A 220 6.47 -0.92 7.49
C THR A 220 6.55 0.41 8.23
N THR A 221 7.73 1.04 8.25
CA THR A 221 7.91 2.34 8.91
C THR A 221 6.97 3.39 8.30
N SER A 222 6.11 3.96 9.13
CA SER A 222 5.14 4.99 8.73
C SER A 222 4.48 5.61 9.95
N ASP A 223 3.81 6.74 9.77
CA ASP A 223 2.97 7.34 10.84
C ASP A 223 1.89 6.37 11.33
N MET A 224 1.40 5.47 10.49
CA MET A 224 0.38 4.49 10.85
C MET A 224 0.92 3.43 11.82
N THR A 225 2.17 3.04 11.69
CA THR A 225 2.78 1.99 12.51
C THR A 225 3.59 2.54 13.66
N ALA A 226 3.79 3.85 13.70
CA ALA A 226 4.64 4.55 14.68
C ALA A 226 6.12 4.10 14.72
N PHE A 227 6.56 3.28 13.74
CA PHE A 227 7.97 2.92 13.59
C PHE A 227 8.71 4.01 12.83
N ASN A 228 9.88 4.40 13.37
CA ASN A 228 10.76 5.41 12.79
C ASN A 228 12.02 4.72 12.23
N ARG A 229 12.37 5.03 10.98
CA ARG A 229 13.57 4.48 10.32
C ARG A 229 14.90 4.87 10.98
N ASN A 230 14.92 5.95 11.73
CA ASN A 230 16.11 6.45 12.43
C ASN A 230 16.29 5.82 13.81
N GLU A 231 15.38 4.96 14.22
CA GLU A 231 15.39 4.25 15.50
C GLU A 231 15.66 2.76 15.28
N ASN A 232 15.62 2.01 16.40
CA ASN A 232 15.76 0.56 16.30
C ASN A 232 14.56 -0.06 15.59
N MET A 233 14.82 -0.73 14.47
CA MET A 233 13.81 -1.39 13.63
C MET A 233 13.57 -2.86 14.02
N TYR A 234 14.19 -3.33 15.10
CA TYR A 234 14.02 -4.70 15.58
C TYR A 234 12.64 -4.93 16.18
N VAL A 235 12.03 -6.07 15.82
CA VAL A 235 10.77 -6.55 16.41
C VAL A 235 10.82 -8.07 16.57
N ASP A 236 10.33 -8.58 17.71
CA ASP A 236 10.38 -10.04 18.02
C ASP A 236 9.34 -10.85 17.21
N TRP A 237 8.26 -10.21 16.81
CA TRP A 237 7.08 -10.90 16.23
C TRP A 237 7.14 -11.07 14.71
N GLN A 238 8.17 -10.53 14.04
CA GLN A 238 8.45 -10.79 12.63
C GLN A 238 9.51 -11.90 12.50
N ASN A 239 9.35 -12.82 11.55
CA ASN A 239 10.31 -13.91 11.33
C ASN A 239 11.74 -13.41 11.03
N ASN A 240 11.84 -12.27 10.37
CA ASN A 240 13.12 -11.62 10.07
C ASN A 240 13.57 -10.63 11.14
N HIS A 241 12.82 -10.54 12.25
CA HIS A 241 13.08 -9.66 13.40
C HIS A 241 13.21 -8.17 13.07
N ARG A 242 12.57 -7.68 12.00
CA ARG A 242 12.58 -6.26 11.66
C ARG A 242 11.28 -5.79 11.00
N VAL A 243 11.04 -4.50 11.06
CA VAL A 243 10.06 -3.82 10.20
C VAL A 243 10.65 -3.48 8.83
N PHE A 244 9.81 -3.26 7.84
CA PHE A 244 10.23 -2.94 6.48
C PHE A 244 10.34 -1.43 6.26
N LEU A 245 11.11 -1.04 5.25
CA LEU A 245 11.09 0.32 4.74
C LEU A 245 10.04 0.47 3.62
N PRO A 246 9.37 1.62 3.51
CA PRO A 246 8.42 1.89 2.42
C PRO A 246 9.02 1.67 1.03
N GLU A 247 10.31 1.96 0.86
CA GLU A 247 11.05 1.77 -0.40
C GLU A 247 11.15 0.30 -0.82
N GLU A 248 11.16 -0.64 0.13
CA GLU A 248 11.17 -2.07 -0.17
C GLU A 248 9.84 -2.49 -0.79
N VAL A 249 8.74 -2.04 -0.20
CA VAL A 249 7.37 -2.29 -0.69
C VAL A 249 7.12 -1.57 -2.02
N SER A 250 7.59 -0.33 -2.16
CA SER A 250 7.41 0.48 -3.36
C SER A 250 8.03 -0.16 -4.61
N LYS A 251 9.12 -0.91 -4.47
CA LYS A 251 9.74 -1.67 -5.58
C LYS A 251 8.83 -2.80 -6.09
N VAL A 252 8.07 -3.44 -5.21
CA VAL A 252 7.09 -4.46 -5.62
C VAL A 252 5.91 -3.81 -6.35
N VAL A 253 5.47 -2.64 -5.88
CA VAL A 253 4.44 -1.85 -6.58
C VAL A 253 4.94 -1.43 -7.96
N LEU A 254 6.16 -0.90 -8.07
CA LEU A 254 6.81 -0.56 -9.34
C LEU A 254 6.82 -1.76 -10.30
N PHE A 255 7.28 -2.93 -9.84
CA PHE A 255 7.29 -4.15 -10.64
C PHE A 255 5.90 -4.47 -11.18
N LEU A 256 4.87 -4.46 -10.34
CA LEU A 256 3.49 -4.75 -10.74
C LEU A 256 2.89 -3.70 -11.68
N LEU A 257 3.27 -2.43 -11.55
CA LEU A 257 2.83 -1.35 -12.44
C LEU A 257 3.53 -1.39 -13.81
N SER A 258 4.70 -1.98 -13.87
CA SER A 258 5.49 -2.04 -15.11
C SER A 258 5.03 -3.17 -16.05
N ASP A 259 5.44 -3.10 -17.31
CA ASP A 259 5.18 -4.13 -18.31
C ASP A 259 6.00 -5.41 -18.07
N VAL A 260 7.00 -5.38 -17.17
CA VAL A 260 7.76 -6.57 -16.75
C VAL A 260 6.87 -7.62 -16.11
N SER A 261 5.78 -7.20 -15.44
CA SER A 261 4.78 -8.08 -14.84
C SER A 261 3.55 -8.31 -15.72
N SER A 262 3.68 -8.18 -17.06
CA SER A 262 2.55 -8.26 -18.00
C SER A 262 1.73 -9.54 -17.93
N CYS A 263 2.32 -10.64 -17.48
CA CYS A 263 1.65 -11.93 -17.30
C CYS A 263 0.99 -12.11 -15.92
N ILE A 264 1.02 -11.08 -15.03
CA ILE A 264 0.53 -11.19 -13.66
C ILE A 264 -0.73 -10.33 -13.50
N SER A 265 -1.86 -10.98 -13.15
CA SER A 265 -3.12 -10.32 -12.77
C SER A 265 -3.89 -11.20 -11.79
N GLY A 266 -4.50 -10.60 -10.78
CA GLY A 266 -5.25 -11.29 -9.72
C GLY A 266 -4.37 -11.81 -8.56
N GLU A 267 -3.08 -11.50 -8.57
CA GLU A 267 -2.16 -12.00 -7.54
C GLU A 267 -2.10 -11.11 -6.30
N ILE A 268 -1.85 -11.75 -5.16
CA ILE A 268 -1.62 -11.11 -3.86
C ILE A 268 -0.16 -11.33 -3.49
N ILE A 269 0.67 -10.32 -3.71
CA ILE A 269 2.09 -10.38 -3.35
C ILE A 269 2.28 -9.82 -1.95
N THR A 270 2.66 -10.71 -1.04
CA THR A 270 2.93 -10.35 0.35
C THR A 270 4.38 -9.92 0.52
N CYS A 271 4.58 -8.75 1.12
CA CYS A 271 5.90 -8.19 1.42
C CYS A 271 6.16 -8.29 2.93
N ASP A 272 6.27 -9.51 3.46
CA ASP A 272 6.41 -9.83 4.89
C ASP A 272 7.53 -10.83 5.19
N GLN A 273 8.32 -11.20 4.16
CA GLN A 273 9.38 -12.22 4.24
C GLN A 273 8.91 -13.54 4.90
N GLY A 274 7.68 -13.94 4.59
CA GLY A 274 7.12 -15.21 5.05
C GLY A 274 6.59 -15.21 6.49
N ASN A 275 6.34 -14.05 7.09
CA ASN A 275 5.88 -13.93 8.47
C ASN A 275 4.59 -14.72 8.77
N TYR A 276 3.72 -14.89 7.79
CA TYR A 276 2.48 -15.65 7.91
C TYR A 276 2.43 -16.93 7.04
N ILE A 277 3.58 -17.48 6.69
CA ILE A 277 3.62 -18.81 6.09
C ILE A 277 3.30 -19.84 7.17
N VAL A 278 2.22 -20.60 6.96
CA VAL A 278 1.87 -21.71 7.86
C VAL A 278 2.85 -22.86 7.61
N HIS A 279 3.58 -23.25 8.63
CA HIS A 279 4.39 -24.46 8.61
C HIS A 279 3.53 -25.61 9.13
N TRP A 280 3.40 -26.67 8.33
CA TRP A 280 2.71 -27.93 8.69
C TRP A 280 3.63 -28.81 9.51
#